data_f13da4025e6081db0243784ec4db1d1d
#
_entry.id   f13da4025e6081db0243784ec4db1d1d
#
_cell.length_a   1.000
_cell.length_b   1.000
_cell.length_c   1.000
_cell.angle_alpha   90.00
_cell.angle_beta   90.00
_cell.angle_gamma   90.00
#
_symmetry.space_group_name_H-M   'P 1'
#
loop_
_entity.id
_entity.type
_entity.pdbx_description
1 polymer ?
#
loop_
_entity_poly.entity_id
_entity_poly.type
_entity_poly.pdbx_seq_one_letter_code
_entity_poly.pdbx_strand_id
1 'polypeptide(L)'
;MKKSSLTYCVVAIGGLILLAVFFFSRQDIDDNNNETKETVTGVSIDKANFPDDVFRTYLLGLDFGKDSILTIEEQKKIDELSIPVSGIRSLQGIEHLPYLGDLRMSGQMLGQLTMPRMEELYRLYCIDCQLTGLDVSQCPNLVELKCSKNKITKLDVSHLSRLEQLYADENLLTEIMMEGTDSLFILDVHQNMFTKLDLSTQKNLHCVFLGDNPMNDTQLNTFLTTLPEGVKLDTSWSDHVMFEDPYVSLGNRTLTDAQKQMMEKKGWTRSYNEE
;
A
#
# COMPACT_ATOMS: atom_id res chain seq x y z
N MET A 1 46.74 -2.74 20.06
CA MET A 1 45.68 -3.78 20.05
C MET A 1 44.72 -3.47 21.17
N LYS A 2 43.62 -2.80 20.88
CA LYS A 2 42.57 -2.50 21.85
C LYS A 2 41.40 -3.46 21.61
N LYS A 3 40.98 -4.14 22.67
CA LYS A 3 39.86 -5.09 22.69
C LYS A 3 38.54 -4.31 22.61
N SER A 4 37.71 -4.58 21.59
CA SER A 4 36.33 -4.18 21.57
C SER A 4 35.53 -5.05 22.54
N SER A 5 34.86 -4.44 23.50
CA SER A 5 33.93 -5.15 24.37
C SER A 5 32.54 -5.13 23.70
N LEU A 6 32.06 -6.31 23.31
CA LEU A 6 30.67 -6.50 22.90
C LEU A 6 29.84 -6.69 24.16
N THR A 7 28.90 -5.81 24.39
CA THR A 7 27.90 -6.00 25.45
C THR A 7 26.60 -6.45 24.81
N TYR A 8 26.21 -7.71 25.08
CA TYR A 8 24.92 -8.26 24.67
C TYR A 8 23.90 -8.01 25.76
N CYS A 9 22.83 -7.36 25.45
CA CYS A 9 21.66 -7.28 26.33
C CYS A 9 20.58 -8.21 25.76
N VAL A 10 20.35 -9.35 26.42
CA VAL A 10 19.28 -10.30 26.06
C VAL A 10 18.12 -10.00 26.99
N VAL A 11 17.03 -9.48 26.46
CA VAL A 11 15.76 -9.39 27.19
C VAL A 11 14.85 -10.51 26.64
N ALA A 12 14.68 -11.55 27.45
CA ALA A 12 13.75 -12.63 27.15
C ALA A 12 12.39 -12.31 27.76
N ILE A 13 11.40 -12.05 26.91
CA ILE A 13 9.98 -12.10 27.30
C ILE A 13 9.27 -13.00 26.31
N GLY A 14 8.80 -14.14 26.84
CA GLY A 14 7.78 -15.03 26.33
C GLY A 14 7.56 -15.11 24.82
N GLY A 15 8.30 -16.00 24.13
CA GLY A 15 7.76 -16.75 22.98
C GLY A 15 7.49 -16.00 21.69
N LEU A 16 8.22 -14.93 21.32
CA LEU A 16 8.16 -14.35 19.96
C LEU A 16 9.54 -13.86 19.51
N ILE A 17 9.87 -14.23 18.28
CA ILE A 17 10.96 -13.84 17.39
C ILE A 17 11.88 -12.70 17.90
N LEU A 18 13.17 -13.05 18.07
CA LEU A 18 14.26 -12.12 18.38
C LEU A 18 14.44 -11.10 17.23
N LEU A 19 14.03 -9.88 17.42
CA LEU A 19 14.59 -8.75 16.69
C LEU A 19 15.91 -8.35 17.38
N ALA A 20 17.04 -8.76 16.80
CA ALA A 20 18.35 -8.31 17.25
C ALA A 20 18.54 -6.85 16.79
N VAL A 21 18.31 -5.91 17.67
CA VAL A 21 18.68 -4.51 17.44
C VAL A 21 20.16 -4.37 17.78
N PHE A 22 21.00 -4.20 16.76
CA PHE A 22 22.42 -3.92 16.97
C PHE A 22 22.63 -2.45 17.27
N PHE A 23 23.02 -2.13 18.51
CA PHE A 23 23.48 -0.80 18.88
C PHE A 23 24.99 -0.71 18.67
N PHE A 24 25.43 0.20 17.82
CA PHE A 24 26.84 0.56 17.71
C PHE A 24 27.09 1.85 18.51
N SER A 25 27.91 1.76 19.54
CA SER A 25 28.47 2.96 20.17
C SER A 25 29.85 3.24 19.57
N ARG A 26 30.04 4.37 18.93
CA ARG A 26 31.34 4.86 18.51
C ARG A 26 31.93 5.70 19.65
N GLN A 27 32.96 5.20 20.32
CA GLN A 27 33.81 6.02 21.19
C GLN A 27 35.02 6.49 20.37
N ASP A 28 35.01 7.73 19.94
CA ASP A 28 36.24 8.44 19.58
C ASP A 28 36.77 9.09 20.84
N ILE A 29 37.88 8.58 21.35
CA ILE A 29 38.60 9.19 22.47
C ILE A 29 39.58 10.18 21.86
N ASP A 30 39.25 11.45 21.85
CA ASP A 30 40.21 12.54 21.76
C ASP A 30 40.56 13.00 23.18
N ASP A 31 41.84 12.88 23.52
CA ASP A 31 42.43 13.36 24.77
C ASP A 31 42.44 14.90 24.73
N ASN A 32 41.45 15.55 25.26
CA ASN A 32 41.36 16.91 25.83
C ASN A 32 40.05 17.61 25.46
N ASN A 33 38.96 17.15 26.02
CA ASN A 33 37.86 18.03 26.49
C ASN A 33 36.80 17.16 27.18
N ASN A 34 36.42 17.54 28.35
CA ASN A 34 35.46 16.89 29.22
C ASN A 34 34.03 17.20 28.74
N GLU A 35 33.71 16.95 27.48
CA GLU A 35 32.34 16.93 26.96
C GLU A 35 31.89 15.48 26.85
N THR A 36 30.90 15.12 27.68
CA THR A 36 30.18 13.85 27.56
C THR A 36 29.54 13.82 26.17
N LYS A 37 30.19 13.15 25.20
CA LYS A 37 29.57 12.83 23.92
C LYS A 37 28.32 11.96 24.21
N GLU A 38 27.16 12.55 24.04
CA GLU A 38 25.92 11.77 24.01
C GLU A 38 26.04 10.67 22.95
N THR A 39 25.85 9.43 23.35
CA THR A 39 25.78 8.32 22.42
C THR A 39 24.52 8.46 21.60
N VAL A 40 24.64 8.82 20.33
CA VAL A 40 23.51 8.88 19.39
C VAL A 40 23.01 7.44 19.19
N THR A 41 21.80 7.17 19.66
CA THR A 41 21.14 5.88 19.46
C THR A 41 20.27 5.94 18.20
N GLY A 42 20.46 5.00 17.29
CA GLY A 42 19.72 4.94 16.03
C GLY A 42 20.08 3.70 15.22
N VAL A 43 19.50 3.60 14.02
CA VAL A 43 19.80 2.53 13.05
C VAL A 43 20.75 3.08 12.00
N SER A 44 21.85 2.37 11.75
CA SER A 44 22.79 2.75 10.68
C SER A 44 22.14 2.58 9.31
N ILE A 45 22.26 3.59 8.46
CA ILE A 45 21.85 3.50 7.05
C ILE A 45 23.02 2.88 6.28
N ASP A 46 23.20 1.59 6.44
CA ASP A 46 24.27 0.80 5.84
C ASP A 46 23.74 -0.41 5.07
N LYS A 47 24.64 -1.20 4.48
CA LYS A 47 24.26 -2.36 3.68
C LYS A 47 23.62 -3.48 4.50
N ALA A 48 23.87 -3.55 5.80
CA ALA A 48 23.29 -4.58 6.66
C ALA A 48 21.81 -4.32 6.93
N ASN A 49 21.44 -3.06 7.19
CA ASN A 49 20.08 -2.66 7.49
C ASN A 49 19.28 -2.33 6.22
N PHE A 50 19.94 -1.77 5.19
CA PHE A 50 19.33 -1.38 3.91
C PHE A 50 20.15 -1.98 2.76
N PRO A 51 19.95 -3.26 2.41
CA PRO A 51 20.81 -3.97 1.47
C PRO A 51 20.72 -3.49 0.02
N ASP A 52 19.56 -2.93 -0.41
CA ASP A 52 19.41 -2.38 -1.74
C ASP A 52 20.22 -1.07 -1.90
N ASP A 53 21.15 -1.07 -2.85
CA ASP A 53 22.08 0.05 -3.03
C ASP A 53 21.38 1.33 -3.47
N VAL A 54 20.32 1.22 -4.28
CA VAL A 54 19.55 2.38 -4.78
C VAL A 54 18.72 2.97 -3.66
N PHE A 55 18.00 2.11 -2.92
CA PHE A 55 17.18 2.54 -1.79
C PHE A 55 18.04 3.18 -0.70
N ARG A 56 19.14 2.53 -0.33
CA ARG A 56 20.10 3.07 0.66
C ARG A 56 20.68 4.41 0.22
N THR A 57 21.13 4.52 -1.05
CA THR A 57 21.68 5.80 -1.57
C THR A 57 20.63 6.89 -1.55
N TYR A 58 19.39 6.57 -1.87
CA TYR A 58 18.27 7.52 -1.77
C TYR A 58 18.09 8.02 -0.32
N LEU A 59 18.03 7.12 0.66
CA LEU A 59 17.88 7.50 2.08
C LEU A 59 19.06 8.37 2.57
N LEU A 60 20.30 8.03 2.20
CA LEU A 60 21.50 8.82 2.53
C LEU A 60 21.48 10.23 1.91
N GLY A 61 20.71 10.44 0.85
CA GLY A 61 20.52 11.76 0.22
C GLY A 61 19.51 12.65 0.93
N LEU A 62 18.68 12.10 1.82
CA LEU A 62 17.68 12.84 2.57
C LEU A 62 18.30 13.53 3.79
N ASP A 63 17.62 14.55 4.32
CA ASP A 63 18.15 15.36 5.42
C ASP A 63 18.49 14.52 6.66
N PHE A 64 17.68 13.53 6.98
CA PHE A 64 17.89 12.60 8.09
C PHE A 64 18.96 11.53 7.81
N GLY A 65 19.37 11.34 6.57
CA GLY A 65 20.35 10.31 6.17
C GLY A 65 21.79 10.80 6.14
N LYS A 66 22.03 12.11 6.29
CA LYS A 66 23.34 12.74 6.04
C LYS A 66 24.47 12.25 6.93
N ASP A 67 24.17 11.88 8.17
CA ASP A 67 25.16 11.33 9.12
C ASP A 67 25.19 9.79 9.11
N SER A 68 24.38 9.16 8.24
CA SER A 68 24.24 7.71 8.09
C SER A 68 23.66 7.00 9.33
N ILE A 69 23.00 7.73 10.21
CA ILE A 69 22.34 7.20 11.41
C ILE A 69 20.89 7.71 11.42
N LEU A 70 19.94 6.80 11.39
CA LEU A 70 18.52 7.10 11.54
C LEU A 70 18.15 7.04 13.03
N THR A 71 18.15 8.19 13.68
CA THR A 71 17.82 8.29 15.12
C THR A 71 16.32 8.07 15.36
N ILE A 72 15.94 7.71 16.59
CA ILE A 72 14.53 7.56 16.99
C ILE A 72 13.75 8.85 16.78
N GLU A 73 14.37 10.00 17.05
CA GLU A 73 13.72 11.32 16.88
C GLU A 73 13.51 11.68 15.40
N GLU A 74 14.36 11.20 14.51
CA GLU A 74 14.16 11.33 13.06
C GLU A 74 13.10 10.37 12.57
N GLN A 75 13.12 9.11 13.00
CA GLN A 75 12.08 8.13 12.66
C GLN A 75 10.68 8.66 12.97
N LYS A 76 10.48 9.30 14.12
CA LYS A 76 9.19 9.89 14.53
C LYS A 76 8.71 11.05 13.64
N LYS A 77 9.62 11.67 12.87
CA LYS A 77 9.31 12.79 11.98
C LYS A 77 9.09 12.35 10.53
N ILE A 78 9.41 11.10 10.21
CA ILE A 78 9.28 10.56 8.87
C ILE A 78 7.90 9.90 8.77
N ASP A 79 6.89 10.68 8.43
CA ASP A 79 5.52 10.24 8.19
C ASP A 79 5.20 10.04 6.71
N GLU A 80 6.00 10.65 5.81
CA GLU A 80 5.87 10.50 4.36
C GLU A 80 7.23 10.18 3.72
N LEU A 81 7.21 9.23 2.78
CA LEU A 81 8.36 8.89 1.94
C LEU A 81 7.92 8.76 0.48
N SER A 82 8.27 9.76 -0.31
CA SER A 82 8.08 9.76 -1.77
C SER A 82 9.39 9.44 -2.46
N ILE A 83 9.46 8.28 -3.13
CA ILE A 83 10.68 7.76 -3.75
C ILE A 83 10.66 8.06 -5.25
N PRO A 84 11.34 9.14 -5.71
CA PRO A 84 11.34 9.56 -7.11
C PRO A 84 12.39 8.84 -7.96
N VAL A 85 13.30 8.08 -7.34
CA VAL A 85 14.33 7.29 -8.03
C VAL A 85 13.73 5.97 -8.51
N SER A 86 14.30 5.39 -9.57
CA SER A 86 13.90 4.09 -10.10
C SER A 86 15.01 3.05 -9.91
N GLY A 87 14.64 1.79 -10.02
CA GLY A 87 15.60 0.67 -9.99
C GLY A 87 15.78 0.02 -8.63
N ILE A 88 14.99 0.38 -7.63
CA ILE A 88 14.94 -0.33 -6.34
C ILE A 88 14.39 -1.74 -6.58
N ARG A 89 15.05 -2.72 -6.02
CA ARG A 89 14.69 -4.14 -6.13
C ARG A 89 14.24 -4.73 -4.80
N SER A 90 14.50 -4.03 -3.69
CA SER A 90 14.10 -4.45 -2.35
C SER A 90 13.86 -3.24 -1.45
N LEU A 91 12.78 -3.27 -0.69
CA LEU A 91 12.49 -2.32 0.38
C LEU A 91 12.94 -2.84 1.76
N GLN A 92 13.76 -3.90 1.82
CA GLN A 92 14.28 -4.36 3.10
C GLN A 92 14.98 -3.20 3.82
N GLY A 93 14.65 -3.03 5.11
CA GLY A 93 15.05 -1.87 5.92
C GLY A 93 13.92 -0.87 6.13
N ILE A 94 12.81 -0.94 5.34
CA ILE A 94 11.66 -0.05 5.54
C ILE A 94 11.03 -0.23 6.94
N GLU A 95 11.21 -1.39 7.57
CA GLU A 95 10.80 -1.68 8.94
C GLU A 95 11.45 -0.77 9.99
N HIS A 96 12.54 -0.10 9.62
CA HIS A 96 13.19 0.90 10.46
C HIS A 96 12.53 2.28 10.40
N LEU A 97 11.43 2.41 9.66
CA LEU A 97 10.58 3.59 9.56
C LEU A 97 9.17 3.31 10.13
N PRO A 98 9.04 2.95 11.41
CA PRO A 98 7.78 2.44 11.98
C PRO A 98 6.66 3.48 12.05
N TYR A 99 6.99 4.78 11.94
CA TYR A 99 6.03 5.89 11.97
C TYR A 99 5.59 6.35 10.57
N LEU A 100 6.09 5.66 9.51
CA LEU A 100 5.76 6.00 8.14
C LEU A 100 4.28 5.74 7.86
N GLY A 101 3.55 6.81 7.53
CA GLY A 101 2.12 6.78 7.21
C GLY A 101 1.83 6.76 5.70
N ASP A 102 2.66 7.41 4.90
CA ASP A 102 2.48 7.55 3.46
C ASP A 102 3.75 7.12 2.71
N LEU A 103 3.66 6.00 1.98
CA LEU A 103 4.75 5.49 1.15
C LEU A 103 4.34 5.53 -0.33
N ARG A 104 5.07 6.31 -1.12
CA ARG A 104 4.83 6.46 -2.55
C ARG A 104 6.07 6.11 -3.37
N MET A 105 5.88 5.19 -4.32
CA MET A 105 6.91 4.80 -5.27
C MET A 105 6.28 4.40 -6.60
N SER A 106 7.03 4.60 -7.69
CA SER A 106 6.63 4.20 -9.02
C SER A 106 7.85 3.78 -9.83
N GLY A 107 7.65 2.92 -10.83
CA GLY A 107 8.72 2.52 -11.75
C GLY A 107 9.84 1.71 -11.10
N GLN A 108 9.53 0.91 -10.06
CA GLN A 108 10.52 0.07 -9.37
C GLN A 108 10.60 -1.33 -9.98
N MET A 109 11.56 -2.14 -9.50
CA MET A 109 11.79 -3.50 -9.96
C MET A 109 11.64 -4.53 -8.82
N LEU A 110 10.55 -4.42 -8.04
CA LEU A 110 10.41 -5.16 -6.79
C LEU A 110 10.06 -6.64 -6.98
N GLY A 111 9.39 -7.00 -8.08
CA GLY A 111 8.95 -8.38 -8.34
C GLY A 111 7.91 -8.89 -7.33
N GLN A 112 8.34 -9.23 -6.14
CA GLN A 112 7.48 -9.58 -5.01
C GLN A 112 7.66 -8.55 -3.89
N LEU A 113 6.56 -8.06 -3.31
CA LEU A 113 6.60 -7.14 -2.18
C LEU A 113 5.77 -7.71 -1.04
N THR A 114 6.42 -7.99 0.08
CA THR A 114 5.78 -8.27 1.36
C THR A 114 6.11 -7.10 2.28
N MET A 115 5.08 -6.35 2.66
CA MET A 115 5.26 -5.26 3.61
C MET A 115 5.50 -5.82 5.01
N PRO A 116 6.47 -5.28 5.75
CA PRO A 116 6.62 -5.62 7.17
C PRO A 116 5.46 -5.01 7.98
N ARG A 117 5.46 -5.26 9.29
CA ARG A 117 4.46 -4.64 10.17
C ARG A 117 4.62 -3.12 10.19
N MET A 118 3.63 -2.43 9.60
CA MET A 118 3.57 -0.97 9.46
C MET A 118 2.22 -0.49 10.01
N GLU A 119 2.17 -0.22 11.30
CA GLU A 119 0.91 0.16 11.98
C GLU A 119 0.41 1.55 11.61
N GLU A 120 1.32 2.46 11.28
CA GLU A 120 0.98 3.84 10.94
C GLU A 120 0.69 4.01 9.43
N LEU A 121 0.99 3.00 8.59
CA LEU A 121 0.84 3.11 7.16
C LEU A 121 -0.63 3.15 6.75
N TYR A 122 -1.10 4.33 6.32
CA TYR A 122 -2.46 4.55 5.82
C TYR A 122 -2.52 4.70 4.30
N ARG A 123 -1.38 4.96 3.63
CA ARG A 123 -1.32 5.09 2.17
C ARG A 123 -0.11 4.36 1.61
N LEU A 124 -0.35 3.49 0.61
CA LEU A 124 0.71 2.78 -0.11
C LEU A 124 0.49 2.91 -1.62
N TYR A 125 1.46 3.54 -2.31
CA TYR A 125 1.49 3.61 -3.77
C TYR A 125 2.71 2.84 -4.28
N CYS A 126 2.47 1.79 -5.07
CA CYS A 126 3.47 0.96 -5.72
C CYS A 126 3.10 0.72 -7.19
N ILE A 127 2.93 1.85 -7.91
CA ILE A 127 2.47 1.87 -9.30
C ILE A 127 3.64 1.52 -10.24
N ASP A 128 3.41 0.64 -11.23
CA ASP A 128 4.42 0.24 -12.23
C ASP A 128 5.73 -0.27 -11.57
N CYS A 129 5.60 -1.08 -10.53
CA CYS A 129 6.73 -1.62 -9.76
C CYS A 129 7.10 -3.05 -10.15
N GLN A 130 6.61 -3.54 -11.30
CA GLN A 130 6.81 -4.90 -11.81
C GLN A 130 6.40 -6.00 -10.81
N LEU A 131 5.44 -5.70 -9.93
CA LEU A 131 4.99 -6.64 -8.91
C LEU A 131 4.27 -7.82 -9.53
N THR A 132 4.67 -9.02 -9.15
CA THR A 132 3.96 -10.29 -9.43
C THR A 132 3.16 -10.77 -8.22
N GLY A 133 3.45 -10.23 -7.03
CA GLY A 133 2.72 -10.45 -5.78
C GLY A 133 2.90 -9.28 -4.84
N LEU A 134 1.86 -8.99 -4.07
CA LEU A 134 1.82 -7.94 -3.06
C LEU A 134 1.14 -8.49 -1.81
N ASP A 135 1.84 -8.44 -0.68
CA ASP A 135 1.31 -8.80 0.63
C ASP A 135 1.30 -7.55 1.53
N VAL A 136 0.12 -7.12 1.91
CA VAL A 136 -0.16 -5.96 2.77
C VAL A 136 -0.83 -6.37 4.08
N SER A 137 -0.85 -7.67 4.41
CA SER A 137 -1.52 -8.21 5.59
C SER A 137 -1.01 -7.64 6.92
N GLN A 138 0.21 -7.08 6.91
CA GLN A 138 0.85 -6.46 8.06
C GLN A 138 0.67 -4.94 8.12
N CYS A 139 -0.23 -4.36 7.29
CA CYS A 139 -0.54 -2.94 7.24
C CYS A 139 -2.03 -2.69 7.57
N PRO A 140 -2.48 -2.93 8.82
CA PRO A 140 -3.91 -3.00 9.16
C PRO A 140 -4.66 -1.67 9.04
N ASN A 141 -3.94 -0.55 9.02
CA ASN A 141 -4.51 0.79 8.97
C ASN A 141 -4.51 1.42 7.57
N LEU A 142 -4.26 0.62 6.51
CA LEU A 142 -4.35 1.12 5.14
C LEU A 142 -5.75 1.65 4.84
N VAL A 143 -5.78 2.88 4.31
CA VAL A 143 -6.95 3.60 3.82
C VAL A 143 -6.95 3.65 2.30
N GLU A 144 -5.77 3.84 1.71
CA GLU A 144 -5.60 3.93 0.26
C GLU A 144 -4.46 3.04 -0.23
N LEU A 145 -4.78 2.14 -1.17
CA LEU A 145 -3.81 1.27 -1.84
C LEU A 145 -3.86 1.50 -3.35
N LYS A 146 -2.72 1.92 -3.93
CA LYS A 146 -2.53 1.98 -5.39
C LYS A 146 -1.43 1.03 -5.82
N CYS A 147 -1.83 -0.05 -6.51
CA CYS A 147 -0.92 -1.04 -7.07
C CYS A 147 -1.15 -1.26 -8.58
N SER A 148 -1.61 -0.22 -9.26
CA SER A 148 -1.87 -0.20 -10.70
C SER A 148 -0.62 -0.50 -11.53
N LYS A 149 -0.81 -0.99 -12.78
CA LYS A 149 0.27 -1.22 -13.75
C LYS A 149 1.34 -2.20 -13.27
N ASN A 150 0.88 -3.32 -12.72
CA ASN A 150 1.75 -4.40 -12.25
C ASN A 150 1.40 -5.73 -12.96
N LYS A 151 1.89 -6.84 -12.44
CA LYS A 151 1.66 -8.19 -12.98
C LYS A 151 1.04 -9.10 -11.92
N ILE A 152 0.27 -8.52 -11.01
CA ILE A 152 -0.34 -9.23 -9.89
C ILE A 152 -1.49 -10.09 -10.43
N THR A 153 -1.51 -11.38 -10.06
CA THR A 153 -2.55 -12.32 -10.52
C THR A 153 -3.64 -12.56 -9.49
N LYS A 154 -3.32 -12.38 -8.21
CA LYS A 154 -4.23 -12.45 -7.08
C LYS A 154 -3.85 -11.38 -6.06
N LEU A 155 -4.85 -10.77 -5.45
CA LEU A 155 -4.64 -9.75 -4.43
C LEU A 155 -5.52 -10.07 -3.22
N ASP A 156 -4.90 -10.12 -2.05
CA ASP A 156 -5.60 -10.29 -0.78
C ASP A 156 -5.53 -8.98 0.01
N VAL A 157 -6.69 -8.35 0.18
CA VAL A 157 -6.89 -7.17 1.02
C VAL A 157 -7.87 -7.47 2.16
N SER A 158 -8.11 -8.75 2.43
CA SER A 158 -9.00 -9.19 3.51
C SER A 158 -8.59 -8.56 4.84
N HIS A 159 -9.59 -8.21 5.63
CA HIS A 159 -9.41 -7.61 6.96
C HIS A 159 -8.80 -6.20 7.01
N LEU A 160 -8.52 -5.58 5.86
CA LEU A 160 -8.18 -4.15 5.82
C LEU A 160 -9.43 -3.30 6.01
N SER A 161 -9.98 -3.32 7.22
CA SER A 161 -11.31 -2.75 7.53
C SER A 161 -11.41 -1.24 7.33
N ARG A 162 -10.27 -0.55 7.24
CA ARG A 162 -10.17 0.89 6.98
C ARG A 162 -9.92 1.23 5.51
N LEU A 163 -9.76 0.22 4.64
CA LEU A 163 -9.48 0.44 3.23
C LEU A 163 -10.71 1.06 2.54
N GLU A 164 -10.57 2.31 2.11
CA GLU A 164 -11.61 3.08 1.42
C GLU A 164 -11.39 3.10 -0.09
N GLN A 165 -10.13 3.09 -0.54
CA GLN A 165 -9.82 3.23 -1.95
C GLN A 165 -8.78 2.18 -2.38
N LEU A 166 -9.17 1.37 -3.37
CA LEU A 166 -8.30 0.37 -3.98
C LEU A 166 -8.21 0.60 -5.49
N TYR A 167 -7.00 0.90 -5.95
CA TYR A 167 -6.65 1.01 -7.38
C TYR A 167 -5.67 -0.11 -7.73
N ALA A 168 -6.17 -1.10 -8.44
CA ALA A 168 -5.44 -2.29 -8.87
C ALA A 168 -5.63 -2.55 -10.38
N ASP A 169 -5.90 -1.49 -11.12
CA ASP A 169 -6.08 -1.50 -12.57
C ASP A 169 -4.79 -1.88 -13.31
N GLU A 170 -4.92 -2.29 -14.58
CA GLU A 170 -3.80 -2.67 -15.43
C GLU A 170 -2.90 -3.73 -14.75
N ASN A 171 -3.51 -4.82 -14.28
CA ASN A 171 -2.86 -5.98 -13.69
C ASN A 171 -3.27 -7.28 -14.43
N LEU A 172 -2.96 -8.44 -13.87
CA LEU A 172 -3.37 -9.76 -14.37
C LEU A 172 -4.32 -10.46 -13.38
N LEU A 173 -5.10 -9.69 -12.61
CA LEU A 173 -5.93 -10.22 -11.54
C LEU A 173 -7.05 -11.09 -12.08
N THR A 174 -7.11 -12.31 -11.58
CA THR A 174 -8.24 -13.24 -11.78
C THR A 174 -9.07 -13.39 -10.52
N GLU A 175 -8.53 -12.98 -9.37
CA GLU A 175 -9.13 -13.12 -8.06
C GLU A 175 -8.69 -11.98 -7.14
N ILE A 176 -9.63 -11.50 -6.34
CA ILE A 176 -9.39 -10.55 -5.26
C ILE A 176 -10.18 -10.99 -4.03
N MET A 177 -9.52 -11.02 -2.87
CA MET A 177 -10.14 -11.32 -1.58
C MET A 177 -10.33 -10.02 -0.82
N MET A 178 -11.59 -9.74 -0.42
CA MET A 178 -12.00 -8.47 0.18
C MET A 178 -12.86 -8.71 1.44
N GLU A 179 -12.74 -9.85 2.09
CA GLU A 179 -13.49 -10.12 3.31
C GLU A 179 -13.09 -9.14 4.42
N GLY A 180 -14.06 -8.44 5.01
CA GLY A 180 -13.81 -7.46 6.08
C GLY A 180 -13.30 -6.11 5.61
N THR A 181 -13.32 -5.80 4.31
CA THR A 181 -13.07 -4.45 3.78
C THR A 181 -14.34 -3.60 3.76
N ASP A 182 -14.96 -3.45 4.93
CA ASP A 182 -16.29 -2.85 5.03
C ASP A 182 -16.33 -1.34 4.70
N SER A 183 -15.19 -0.66 4.72
CA SER A 183 -15.08 0.77 4.38
C SER A 183 -14.86 1.04 2.89
N LEU A 184 -14.71 -0.01 2.05
CA LEU A 184 -14.34 0.15 0.65
C LEU A 184 -15.39 0.96 -0.11
N PHE A 185 -14.95 2.09 -0.65
CA PHE A 185 -15.76 3.09 -1.33
C PHE A 185 -15.47 3.17 -2.83
N ILE A 186 -14.18 3.06 -3.21
CA ILE A 186 -13.71 3.04 -4.59
C ILE A 186 -12.98 1.73 -4.86
N LEU A 187 -13.40 1.02 -5.90
CA LEU A 187 -12.73 -0.14 -6.43
C LEU A 187 -12.41 0.07 -7.92
N ASP A 188 -11.14 0.18 -8.23
CA ASP A 188 -10.68 0.22 -9.61
C ASP A 188 -9.89 -1.06 -9.94
N VAL A 189 -10.48 -1.90 -10.78
CA VAL A 189 -9.92 -3.16 -11.26
C VAL A 189 -10.08 -3.29 -12.78
N HIS A 190 -10.18 -2.15 -13.49
CA HIS A 190 -10.25 -2.19 -14.94
C HIS A 190 -8.98 -2.76 -15.56
N GLN A 191 -9.03 -3.24 -16.80
CA GLN A 191 -7.91 -3.87 -17.51
C GLN A 191 -7.22 -4.96 -16.65
N ASN A 192 -8.01 -5.97 -16.29
CA ASN A 192 -7.59 -7.16 -15.57
C ASN A 192 -8.13 -8.44 -16.26
N MET A 193 -8.07 -9.57 -15.58
CA MET A 193 -8.45 -10.87 -16.12
C MET A 193 -9.68 -11.47 -15.40
N PHE A 194 -10.52 -10.63 -14.80
CA PHE A 194 -11.71 -11.09 -14.10
C PHE A 194 -12.74 -11.68 -15.08
N THR A 195 -13.17 -12.91 -14.81
CA THR A 195 -14.35 -13.52 -15.43
C THR A 195 -15.51 -13.62 -14.45
N LYS A 196 -15.25 -13.41 -13.16
CA LYS A 196 -16.23 -13.33 -12.08
C LYS A 196 -15.73 -12.34 -11.03
N LEU A 197 -16.65 -11.61 -10.45
CA LEU A 197 -16.41 -10.74 -9.30
C LEU A 197 -17.71 -10.66 -8.52
N ASP A 198 -17.64 -10.83 -7.20
CA ASP A 198 -18.77 -10.71 -6.30
C ASP A 198 -18.54 -9.53 -5.35
N LEU A 199 -19.42 -8.55 -5.41
CA LEU A 199 -19.39 -7.33 -4.59
C LEU A 199 -20.52 -7.26 -3.58
N SER A 200 -21.27 -8.34 -3.38
CA SER A 200 -22.49 -8.36 -2.54
C SER A 200 -22.23 -8.01 -1.07
N THR A 201 -21.00 -8.17 -0.59
CA THR A 201 -20.59 -7.84 0.78
C THR A 201 -20.10 -6.41 0.93
N GLN A 202 -19.77 -5.72 -0.16
CA GLN A 202 -19.14 -4.38 -0.17
C GLN A 202 -20.17 -3.26 -0.11
N LYS A 203 -20.87 -3.11 1.02
CA LYS A 203 -22.06 -2.26 1.15
C LYS A 203 -21.82 -0.76 1.03
N ASN A 204 -20.61 -0.30 1.27
CA ASN A 204 -20.22 1.11 1.17
C ASN A 204 -19.65 1.47 -0.20
N LEU A 205 -19.64 0.53 -1.14
CA LEU A 205 -19.07 0.75 -2.45
C LEU A 205 -19.91 1.76 -3.24
N HIS A 206 -19.24 2.76 -3.80
CA HIS A 206 -19.86 3.85 -4.54
C HIS A 206 -19.34 3.96 -5.97
N CYS A 207 -18.05 3.68 -6.18
CA CYS A 207 -17.42 3.73 -7.49
C CYS A 207 -16.77 2.39 -7.83
N VAL A 208 -17.12 1.82 -8.98
CA VAL A 208 -16.52 0.58 -9.50
C VAL A 208 -16.05 0.79 -10.93
N PHE A 209 -14.78 0.55 -11.18
CA PHE A 209 -14.22 0.51 -12.53
C PHE A 209 -13.84 -0.93 -12.85
N LEU A 210 -14.57 -1.55 -13.80
CA LEU A 210 -14.41 -2.96 -14.18
C LEU A 210 -14.19 -3.12 -15.70
N GLY A 211 -14.08 -2.04 -16.44
CA GLY A 211 -13.89 -2.07 -17.89
C GLY A 211 -12.70 -2.93 -18.32
N ASP A 212 -12.74 -3.43 -19.55
CA ASP A 212 -11.65 -4.20 -20.16
C ASP A 212 -11.24 -5.46 -19.37
N ASN A 213 -12.23 -6.13 -18.77
CA ASN A 213 -12.10 -7.48 -18.21
C ASN A 213 -12.79 -8.49 -19.15
N PRO A 214 -12.30 -9.74 -19.27
CA PRO A 214 -12.81 -10.73 -20.27
C PRO A 214 -14.12 -11.41 -19.83
N MET A 215 -15.06 -10.64 -19.26
CA MET A 215 -16.39 -11.15 -18.91
C MET A 215 -17.26 -11.28 -20.16
N ASN A 216 -17.88 -12.44 -20.37
CA ASN A 216 -18.97 -12.57 -21.33
C ASN A 216 -20.29 -12.04 -20.74
N ASP A 217 -21.36 -11.98 -21.55
CA ASP A 217 -22.63 -11.40 -21.12
C ASP A 217 -23.27 -12.15 -19.93
N THR A 218 -23.12 -13.48 -19.87
CA THR A 218 -23.63 -14.28 -18.75
C THR A 218 -22.89 -13.92 -17.45
N GLN A 219 -21.57 -13.78 -17.53
CA GLN A 219 -20.71 -13.40 -16.40
C GLN A 219 -20.99 -11.96 -15.96
N LEU A 220 -21.16 -11.05 -16.92
CA LEU A 220 -21.58 -9.68 -16.62
C LEU A 220 -22.95 -9.63 -15.93
N ASN A 221 -23.94 -10.37 -16.44
CA ASN A 221 -25.25 -10.44 -15.82
C ASN A 221 -25.14 -10.95 -14.36
N THR A 222 -24.32 -11.97 -14.12
CA THR A 222 -24.06 -12.47 -12.77
C THR A 222 -23.43 -11.38 -11.91
N PHE A 223 -22.40 -10.70 -12.38
CA PHE A 223 -21.76 -9.59 -11.67
C PHE A 223 -22.76 -8.50 -11.30
N LEU A 224 -23.61 -8.04 -12.23
CA LEU A 224 -24.60 -7.00 -11.98
C LEU A 224 -25.59 -7.39 -10.86
N THR A 225 -25.84 -8.68 -10.65
CA THR A 225 -26.66 -9.14 -9.51
C THR A 225 -25.95 -9.02 -8.17
N THR A 226 -24.61 -8.96 -8.15
CA THR A 226 -23.81 -8.84 -6.91
C THR A 226 -23.58 -7.39 -6.50
N LEU A 227 -23.83 -6.40 -7.37
CA LEU A 227 -23.75 -5.00 -6.96
C LEU A 227 -24.59 -4.76 -5.70
N PRO A 228 -24.04 -4.11 -4.68
CA PRO A 228 -24.81 -3.73 -3.49
C PRO A 228 -25.91 -2.72 -3.85
N GLU A 229 -26.82 -2.42 -2.95
CA GLU A 229 -27.75 -1.31 -3.12
C GLU A 229 -26.94 0.00 -3.12
N GLY A 230 -27.09 0.79 -4.17
CA GLY A 230 -26.40 2.07 -4.31
C GLY A 230 -27.00 3.12 -3.37
N VAL A 231 -26.14 3.81 -2.64
CA VAL A 231 -26.53 4.88 -1.73
C VAL A 231 -26.08 6.21 -2.31
N LYS A 232 -27.05 7.12 -2.54
CA LYS A 232 -26.71 8.50 -2.94
C LYS A 232 -26.00 9.23 -1.83
N LEU A 233 -24.94 9.93 -2.17
CA LEU A 233 -24.21 10.76 -1.22
C LEU A 233 -24.88 12.12 -1.07
N ASP A 234 -24.92 12.59 0.16
CA ASP A 234 -25.19 14.01 0.42
C ASP A 234 -23.91 14.81 0.20
N THR A 235 -23.79 15.42 -0.98
CA THR A 235 -22.60 16.20 -1.37
C THR A 235 -22.63 17.63 -0.89
N SER A 236 -23.67 18.04 -0.14
CA SER A 236 -23.87 19.41 0.31
C SER A 236 -22.72 19.98 1.16
N TRP A 237 -21.80 19.14 1.61
CA TRP A 237 -20.67 19.48 2.51
C TRP A 237 -19.28 19.13 1.98
N SER A 238 -19.16 18.62 0.75
CA SER A 238 -17.86 18.19 0.20
C SER A 238 -17.70 18.52 -1.28
N ASP A 239 -16.79 19.44 -1.60
CA ASP A 239 -16.39 19.78 -2.97
C ASP A 239 -15.53 18.66 -3.65
N HIS A 240 -15.30 17.53 -2.98
CA HIS A 240 -14.38 16.48 -3.41
C HIS A 240 -15.06 15.20 -3.91
N VAL A 241 -16.41 15.13 -3.83
CA VAL A 241 -17.14 13.96 -4.36
C VAL A 241 -17.38 14.18 -5.85
N MET A 242 -16.67 13.42 -6.69
CA MET A 242 -16.79 13.51 -8.15
C MET A 242 -18.14 13.01 -8.67
N PHE A 243 -18.86 12.18 -7.90
CA PHE A 243 -20.12 11.57 -8.32
C PHE A 243 -21.10 11.52 -7.14
N GLU A 244 -22.30 12.09 -7.34
CA GLU A 244 -23.40 12.06 -6.37
C GLU A 244 -24.06 10.68 -6.30
N ASP A 245 -24.22 10.06 -7.47
CA ASP A 245 -24.82 8.74 -7.61
C ASP A 245 -23.76 7.63 -7.70
N PRO A 246 -24.01 6.45 -7.13
CA PRO A 246 -23.17 5.29 -7.32
C PRO A 246 -23.01 4.97 -8.79
N TYR A 247 -21.79 4.73 -9.24
CA TYR A 247 -21.58 4.44 -10.64
C TYR A 247 -20.65 3.25 -10.88
N VAL A 248 -20.87 2.58 -12.00
CA VAL A 248 -20.00 1.52 -12.50
C VAL A 248 -19.55 1.83 -13.93
N SER A 249 -18.22 1.80 -14.14
CA SER A 249 -17.62 1.86 -15.47
C SER A 249 -17.33 0.45 -15.97
N LEU A 250 -17.86 0.12 -17.13
CA LEU A 250 -17.70 -1.18 -17.79
C LEU A 250 -16.89 -1.07 -19.08
N GLY A 251 -16.15 0.03 -19.26
CA GLY A 251 -15.40 0.33 -20.47
C GLY A 251 -16.32 0.56 -21.67
N ASN A 252 -15.84 0.29 -22.87
CA ASN A 252 -16.57 0.52 -24.13
C ASN A 252 -17.70 -0.51 -24.39
N ARG A 253 -18.14 -1.27 -23.38
CA ARG A 253 -19.13 -2.34 -23.55
C ARG A 253 -20.52 -1.78 -23.73
N THR A 254 -21.22 -2.15 -24.81
CA THR A 254 -22.63 -1.85 -25.01
C THR A 254 -23.49 -2.73 -24.11
N LEU A 255 -24.31 -2.12 -23.27
CA LEU A 255 -25.25 -2.81 -22.38
C LEU A 255 -26.60 -3.00 -23.08
N THR A 256 -27.21 -4.15 -22.85
CA THR A 256 -28.63 -4.38 -23.18
C THR A 256 -29.53 -3.58 -22.25
N ASP A 257 -30.78 -3.32 -22.66
CA ASP A 257 -31.75 -2.61 -21.81
C ASP A 257 -32.03 -3.38 -20.51
N ALA A 258 -31.99 -4.71 -20.52
CA ALA A 258 -32.15 -5.52 -19.33
C ALA A 258 -30.98 -5.29 -18.35
N GLN A 259 -29.75 -5.19 -18.83
CA GLN A 259 -28.57 -4.91 -17.99
C GLN A 259 -28.62 -3.51 -17.38
N LYS A 260 -29.02 -2.51 -18.17
CA LYS A 260 -29.24 -1.14 -17.66
C LYS A 260 -30.30 -1.12 -16.54
N GLN A 261 -31.42 -1.78 -16.76
CA GLN A 261 -32.49 -1.90 -15.75
C GLN A 261 -32.03 -2.60 -14.47
N MET A 262 -31.15 -3.62 -14.58
CA MET A 262 -30.58 -4.28 -13.40
C MET A 262 -29.75 -3.31 -12.56
N MET A 263 -28.92 -2.47 -13.19
CA MET A 263 -28.13 -1.46 -12.49
C MET A 263 -29.02 -0.38 -11.86
N GLU A 264 -29.92 0.21 -12.64
CA GLU A 264 -30.83 1.25 -12.19
C GLU A 264 -31.70 0.82 -11.02
N LYS A 265 -32.21 -0.42 -11.06
CA LYS A 265 -33.02 -0.99 -9.96
C LYS A 265 -32.26 -1.02 -8.64
N LYS A 266 -30.92 -1.13 -8.69
CA LYS A 266 -30.05 -1.10 -7.52
C LYS A 266 -29.47 0.28 -7.21
N GLY A 267 -29.89 1.32 -7.94
CA GLY A 267 -29.42 2.70 -7.74
C GLY A 267 -28.05 2.98 -8.34
N TRP A 268 -27.57 2.15 -9.29
CA TRP A 268 -26.28 2.36 -9.95
C TRP A 268 -26.49 3.02 -11.32
N THR A 269 -25.60 3.96 -11.64
CA THR A 269 -25.54 4.62 -12.94
C THR A 269 -24.30 4.14 -13.72
N ARG A 270 -24.31 4.33 -15.02
CA ARG A 270 -23.14 4.15 -15.87
C ARG A 270 -22.33 5.44 -15.94
N SER A 271 -20.99 5.32 -16.04
CA SER A 271 -20.10 6.47 -16.26
C SER A 271 -20.53 7.27 -17.51
N TYR A 272 -20.56 8.61 -17.39
CA TYR A 272 -20.99 9.55 -18.43
C TYR A 272 -20.01 9.67 -19.63
N ASN A 273 -18.83 9.07 -19.60
CA ASN A 273 -17.81 9.23 -20.64
C ASN A 273 -17.86 8.15 -21.75
N GLU A 274 -18.97 7.44 -21.88
CA GLU A 274 -19.11 6.30 -22.79
C GLU A 274 -20.23 6.50 -23.84
N GLU A 275 -20.44 7.77 -24.31
CA GLU A 275 -21.24 8.02 -25.51
C GLU A 275 -20.43 7.95 -26.81
#